data_1a2a341ea21fb7bd7d569b9896ff4675
#
_entry.id   1a2a341ea21fb7bd7d569b9896ff4675
#
_cell.length_a   1.000
_cell.length_b   1.000
_cell.length_c   1.000
_cell.angle_alpha   90.00
_cell.angle_beta   90.00
_cell.angle_gamma   90.00
#
_symmetry.space_group_name_H-M   'P 1'
#
loop_
_entity.id
_entity.type
_entity.pdbx_description
1 polymer ?
#
loop_
_entity_poly.entity_id
_entity_poly.type
_entity_poly.pdbx_seq_one_letter_code
_entity_poly.pdbx_strand_id
1 'polypeptide(L)'
;MPHLPHARRPAVAAAALAAAGALLLTGCGGGGQATAAADPVKDVRAKLPKAQRSAGVLRIGIDVNYAPMEFRGPDGKPTGLDPELATALGRILDVRIEFVDTPFDKLIPDLQGKQFDVAMSSISDVRARREGLDADGKQVNPGVDFVDYFIAGTSIIVPKGNPKGIRTLDDLCGRTVAFQQGTTQDEIATRQIAVCARTGKQLTVHRLDSDAKALAEVTAGTAAAGLNDFPVAAYAAKTTDGGSRFEVTGAQSTSNPYGIAVRKQDTELRDTLSKAVDQLIRGGEYDKILAKWNVSAGAAQNAVVNGGI
;
A
#
# COMPACT_ATOMS: atom_id res chain seq x y z
N MET A 1 50.46 -6.21 44.63
CA MET A 1 51.86 -5.80 44.87
C MET A 1 52.79 -6.70 44.08
N PRO A 2 53.83 -6.26 43.34
CA PRO A 2 54.31 -4.89 43.18
C PRO A 2 54.57 -4.46 41.72
N HIS A 3 54.64 -3.17 41.59
CA HIS A 3 55.63 -2.24 41.02
C HIS A 3 55.67 -2.00 39.52
N LEU A 4 55.29 -0.78 39.18
CA LEU A 4 55.76 0.05 38.05
C LEU A 4 57.30 0.31 38.10
N PRO A 5 57.93 0.68 37.00
CA PRO A 5 58.37 2.07 37.00
C PRO A 5 58.23 2.84 35.65
N HIS A 6 58.22 4.17 35.85
CA HIS A 6 58.31 5.26 34.89
C HIS A 6 59.65 5.36 34.15
N ALA A 7 59.65 5.91 32.91
CA ALA A 7 60.75 6.78 32.38
C ALA A 7 60.24 7.50 31.12
N ARG A 8 60.00 8.79 31.22
CA ARG A 8 60.77 10.00 30.85
C ARG A 8 60.98 10.25 29.34
N ARG A 9 60.41 11.40 28.96
CA ARG A 9 60.63 12.16 27.71
C ARG A 9 62.06 12.69 27.65
N PRO A 10 62.57 13.08 26.41
CA PRO A 10 62.92 14.49 26.24
C PRO A 10 62.31 15.14 24.99
N ALA A 11 62.10 16.44 25.15
CA ALA A 11 61.82 17.42 24.11
C ALA A 11 63.10 17.88 23.47
N VAL A 12 63.04 18.15 22.16
CA VAL A 12 64.07 19.05 21.49
C VAL A 12 63.30 20.00 20.59
N ALA A 13 63.68 21.26 20.72
CA ALA A 13 63.12 22.45 20.11
C ALA A 13 63.77 22.83 18.82
N ALA A 14 63.03 23.58 18.00
CA ALA A 14 63.37 24.71 17.16
C ALA A 14 64.31 24.59 15.95
N ALA A 15 63.85 25.04 14.79
CA ALA A 15 64.38 26.23 14.10
C ALA A 15 63.47 26.57 12.89
N ALA A 16 63.13 27.84 12.82
CA ALA A 16 62.47 28.53 11.72
C ALA A 16 63.40 28.82 10.57
N LEU A 17 62.94 28.78 9.33
CA LEU A 17 63.52 29.56 8.20
C LEU A 17 62.36 29.89 7.23
N ALA A 18 62.13 31.19 7.10
CA ALA A 18 61.24 31.80 6.13
C ALA A 18 61.93 31.85 4.75
N ALA A 19 61.20 31.53 3.71
CA ALA A 19 61.56 31.92 2.34
C ALA A 19 60.24 32.30 1.60
N ALA A 20 60.14 33.60 1.33
CA ALA A 20 59.12 34.20 0.48
C ALA A 20 59.40 33.83 -0.98
N GLY A 21 58.38 33.30 -1.63
CA GLY A 21 58.38 33.05 -3.08
C GLY A 21 57.01 33.39 -3.64
N ALA A 22 56.86 34.64 -4.09
CA ALA A 22 55.66 35.07 -4.84
C ALA A 22 55.71 34.47 -6.25
N LEU A 23 54.76 33.57 -6.56
CA LEU A 23 54.50 33.17 -7.93
C LEU A 23 53.05 33.54 -8.26
N LEU A 24 52.92 34.61 -9.03
CA LEU A 24 51.73 35.01 -9.74
C LEU A 24 51.38 33.95 -10.81
N LEU A 25 50.37 33.14 -10.55
CA LEU A 25 49.73 32.33 -11.58
C LEU A 25 48.35 32.92 -11.84
N THR A 26 48.27 33.70 -12.89
CA THR A 26 47.03 34.05 -13.58
C THR A 26 46.43 32.76 -14.17
N GLY A 27 45.51 32.11 -13.41
CA GLY A 27 44.69 31.01 -13.91
C GLY A 27 43.37 31.56 -14.40
N CYS A 28 43.11 31.45 -15.68
CA CYS A 28 41.86 31.77 -16.34
C CYS A 28 40.65 31.20 -15.58
N GLY A 29 39.68 32.05 -15.32
CA GLY A 29 38.40 31.70 -14.76
C GLY A 29 37.61 30.83 -15.73
N GLY A 30 37.58 29.52 -15.45
CA GLY A 30 36.50 28.64 -15.87
C GLY A 30 35.45 28.63 -14.77
N GLY A 31 34.42 29.44 -14.92
CA GLY A 31 33.22 29.37 -14.07
C GLY A 31 32.56 28.03 -14.28
N GLY A 32 32.97 27.01 -13.51
CA GLY A 32 32.19 25.81 -13.33
C GLY A 32 30.91 26.23 -12.61
N GLN A 33 29.82 26.45 -13.36
CA GLN A 33 28.50 26.43 -12.80
C GLN A 33 28.36 25.08 -12.12
N ALA A 34 28.44 25.04 -10.80
CA ALA A 34 27.91 23.94 -10.02
C ALA A 34 26.46 23.89 -10.40
N THR A 35 26.09 22.93 -11.25
CA THR A 35 24.70 22.58 -11.46
C THR A 35 24.16 22.20 -10.10
N ALA A 36 23.36 23.11 -9.51
CA ALA A 36 22.64 22.82 -8.28
C ALA A 36 21.92 21.50 -8.53
N ALA A 37 22.24 20.49 -7.71
CA ALA A 37 21.52 19.22 -7.76
C ALA A 37 20.04 19.54 -7.69
N ALA A 38 19.28 19.11 -8.71
CA ALA A 38 17.85 19.39 -8.78
C ALA A 38 17.23 18.86 -7.49
N ASP A 39 16.46 19.71 -6.81
CA ASP A 39 15.68 19.31 -5.64
C ASP A 39 14.67 18.23 -6.11
N PRO A 40 14.82 16.97 -5.64
CA PRO A 40 14.00 15.87 -6.16
C PRO A 40 12.49 16.10 -5.95
N VAL A 41 12.10 16.88 -4.92
CA VAL A 41 10.70 17.26 -4.67
C VAL A 41 10.18 18.21 -5.77
N LYS A 42 10.96 19.22 -6.12
CA LYS A 42 10.60 20.17 -7.19
C LYS A 42 10.50 19.49 -8.55
N ASP A 43 11.35 18.49 -8.81
CA ASP A 43 11.33 17.76 -10.08
C ASP A 43 10.05 16.92 -10.23
N VAL A 44 9.59 16.22 -9.18
CA VAL A 44 8.35 15.42 -9.23
C VAL A 44 7.13 16.30 -9.39
N ARG A 45 7.02 17.38 -8.60
CA ARG A 45 5.91 18.36 -8.71
C ARG A 45 5.79 18.96 -10.11
N ALA A 46 6.91 19.31 -10.73
CA ALA A 46 6.92 19.89 -12.08
C ALA A 46 6.33 18.96 -13.15
N LYS A 47 6.34 17.65 -12.89
CA LYS A 47 5.81 16.60 -13.78
C LYS A 47 4.33 16.27 -13.54
N LEU A 48 3.71 16.84 -12.50
CA LEU A 48 2.27 16.66 -12.28
C LEU A 48 1.49 17.29 -13.46
N PRO A 49 0.49 16.59 -14.04
CA PRO A 49 -0.29 17.12 -15.13
C PRO A 49 -0.87 18.51 -14.83
N LYS A 50 -0.93 19.35 -15.85
CA LYS A 50 -1.38 20.76 -15.71
C LYS A 50 -2.75 20.87 -15.02
N ALA A 51 -3.65 19.93 -15.28
CA ALA A 51 -5.00 19.93 -14.69
C ALA A 51 -4.93 19.87 -13.16
N GLN A 52 -4.25 18.86 -12.58
CA GLN A 52 -4.11 18.68 -11.13
C GLN A 52 -3.26 19.80 -10.52
N ARG A 53 -2.17 20.19 -11.18
CA ARG A 53 -1.30 21.28 -10.73
C ARG A 53 -2.05 22.61 -10.64
N SER A 54 -2.91 22.93 -11.62
CA SER A 54 -3.70 24.16 -11.63
C SER A 54 -4.87 24.12 -10.65
N ALA A 55 -5.48 22.96 -10.45
CA ALA A 55 -6.53 22.76 -9.46
C ALA A 55 -6.00 22.79 -8.02
N GLY A 56 -4.72 22.44 -7.81
CA GLY A 56 -4.11 22.32 -6.47
C GLY A 56 -4.73 21.18 -5.64
N VAL A 57 -5.42 20.25 -6.28
CA VAL A 57 -6.16 19.14 -5.65
C VAL A 57 -5.96 17.87 -6.44
N LEU A 58 -5.78 16.75 -5.73
CA LEU A 58 -5.87 15.40 -6.25
C LEU A 58 -7.06 14.70 -5.54
N ARG A 59 -8.06 14.30 -6.32
CA ARG A 59 -9.24 13.59 -5.81
C ARG A 59 -8.99 12.09 -5.86
N ILE A 60 -9.20 11.41 -4.73
CA ILE A 60 -8.90 9.98 -4.55
C ILE A 60 -10.18 9.25 -4.15
N GLY A 61 -10.62 8.28 -4.97
CA GLY A 61 -11.67 7.33 -4.62
C GLY A 61 -11.16 6.33 -3.60
N ILE A 62 -11.93 6.10 -2.52
CA ILE A 62 -11.55 5.24 -1.39
C ILE A 62 -12.80 4.62 -0.74
N ASP A 63 -12.74 3.35 -0.31
CA ASP A 63 -13.77 2.70 0.50
C ASP A 63 -13.36 2.67 1.97
N VAL A 64 -13.94 3.54 2.79
CA VAL A 64 -13.52 3.75 4.19
C VAL A 64 -14.09 2.71 5.16
N ASN A 65 -14.09 1.43 4.81
CA ASN A 65 -14.62 0.33 5.61
C ASN A 65 -13.65 -0.85 5.78
N TYR A 66 -12.33 -0.62 5.64
CA TYR A 66 -11.30 -1.67 5.57
C TYR A 66 -10.11 -1.41 6.52
N ALA A 67 -10.38 -1.36 7.82
CA ALA A 67 -9.33 -1.10 8.84
C ALA A 67 -8.26 -2.22 8.90
N PRO A 68 -6.97 -1.88 9.07
CA PRO A 68 -6.37 -0.57 9.34
C PRO A 68 -5.95 0.19 8.09
N MET A 69 -6.31 -0.30 6.90
CA MET A 69 -5.88 0.27 5.62
C MET A 69 -6.58 1.61 5.36
N GLU A 70 -7.91 1.63 5.39
CA GLU A 70 -8.74 2.82 5.26
C GLU A 70 -10.06 2.66 6.01
N PHE A 71 -10.35 3.59 6.91
CA PHE A 71 -11.59 3.58 7.70
C PHE A 71 -11.94 4.98 8.22
N ARG A 72 -13.12 5.13 8.80
CA ARG A 72 -13.50 6.41 9.41
C ARG A 72 -12.93 6.54 10.81
N GLY A 73 -12.16 7.61 11.03
CA GLY A 73 -11.68 7.99 12.35
C GLY A 73 -12.79 8.53 13.25
N PRO A 74 -12.46 8.82 14.52
CA PRO A 74 -13.43 9.39 15.48
C PRO A 74 -14.02 10.74 15.05
N ASP A 75 -13.30 11.48 14.21
CA ASP A 75 -13.75 12.77 13.63
C ASP A 75 -14.56 12.58 12.33
N GLY A 76 -14.87 11.34 11.94
CA GLY A 76 -15.60 10.97 10.74
C GLY A 76 -14.78 11.04 9.44
N LYS A 77 -13.50 11.43 9.52
CA LYS A 77 -12.64 11.54 8.34
C LYS A 77 -11.96 10.21 8.00
N PRO A 78 -11.61 9.99 6.72
CA PRO A 78 -10.77 8.86 6.33
C PRO A 78 -9.45 8.85 7.08
N THR A 79 -9.11 7.71 7.68
CA THR A 79 -7.86 7.45 8.39
C THR A 79 -7.39 6.03 8.07
N GLY A 80 -6.14 5.72 8.35
CA GLY A 80 -5.54 4.43 8.03
C GLY A 80 -4.26 4.58 7.22
N LEU A 81 -3.74 3.44 6.75
CA LEU A 81 -2.53 3.41 5.95
C LEU A 81 -2.68 4.27 4.68
N ASP A 82 -3.69 3.97 3.86
CA ASP A 82 -3.89 4.62 2.57
C ASP A 82 -4.13 6.13 2.67
N PRO A 83 -5.00 6.63 3.58
CA PRO A 83 -5.14 8.07 3.79
C PRO A 83 -3.86 8.77 4.23
N GLU A 84 -3.03 8.14 5.05
CA GLU A 84 -1.77 8.75 5.49
C GLU A 84 -0.73 8.76 4.37
N LEU A 85 -0.59 7.66 3.62
CA LEU A 85 0.28 7.62 2.44
C LEU A 85 -0.18 8.64 1.38
N ALA A 86 -1.47 8.69 1.07
CA ALA A 86 -2.02 9.68 0.14
C ALA A 86 -1.74 11.13 0.59
N THR A 87 -1.89 11.42 1.89
CA THR A 87 -1.56 12.74 2.44
C THR A 87 -0.07 13.07 2.30
N ALA A 88 0.81 12.08 2.52
CA ALA A 88 2.25 12.24 2.31
C ALA A 88 2.60 12.49 0.83
N LEU A 89 1.96 11.77 -0.09
CA LEU A 89 2.07 12.01 -1.53
C LEU A 89 1.59 13.43 -1.90
N GLY A 90 0.49 13.90 -1.31
CA GLY A 90 -0.01 15.26 -1.51
C GLY A 90 1.03 16.33 -1.15
N ARG A 91 1.80 16.12 -0.07
CA ARG A 91 2.91 17.04 0.30
C ARG A 91 4.04 17.05 -0.73
N ILE A 92 4.42 15.87 -1.26
CA ILE A 92 5.45 15.74 -2.31
C ILE A 92 4.99 16.43 -3.60
N LEU A 93 3.72 16.27 -3.97
CA LEU A 93 3.13 16.81 -5.19
C LEU A 93 2.71 18.28 -5.05
N ASP A 94 2.70 18.82 -3.82
CA ASP A 94 2.18 20.13 -3.45
C ASP A 94 0.72 20.34 -3.92
N VAL A 95 -0.11 19.35 -3.61
CA VAL A 95 -1.56 19.39 -3.83
C VAL A 95 -2.30 18.96 -2.56
N ARG A 96 -3.50 19.46 -2.38
CA ARG A 96 -4.42 18.98 -1.35
C ARG A 96 -5.03 17.65 -1.80
N ILE A 97 -5.11 16.69 -0.89
CA ILE A 97 -5.84 15.43 -1.13
C ILE A 97 -7.29 15.63 -0.74
N GLU A 98 -8.19 15.16 -1.59
CA GLU A 98 -9.63 15.11 -1.35
C GLU A 98 -10.11 13.67 -1.56
N PHE A 99 -10.60 13.06 -0.48
CA PHE A 99 -11.12 11.70 -0.53
C PHE A 99 -12.59 11.70 -0.94
N VAL A 100 -12.93 10.79 -1.86
CA VAL A 100 -14.30 10.53 -2.31
C VAL A 100 -14.66 9.12 -1.86
N ASP A 101 -15.48 9.04 -0.79
CA ASP A 101 -15.95 7.75 -0.25
C ASP A 101 -16.82 7.04 -1.29
N THR A 102 -16.39 5.85 -1.69
CA THR A 102 -16.96 5.11 -2.82
C THR A 102 -16.93 3.63 -2.50
N PRO A 103 -18.05 2.89 -2.67
CA PRO A 103 -18.04 1.44 -2.49
C PRO A 103 -16.97 0.76 -3.35
N PHE A 104 -16.31 -0.26 -2.81
CA PHE A 104 -15.14 -0.89 -3.43
C PHE A 104 -15.39 -1.34 -4.88
N ASP A 105 -16.54 -1.98 -5.15
CA ASP A 105 -16.93 -2.45 -6.48
C ASP A 105 -17.21 -1.32 -7.49
N LYS A 106 -17.32 -0.07 -7.02
CA LYS A 106 -17.52 1.13 -7.84
C LYS A 106 -16.23 1.91 -8.10
N LEU A 107 -15.13 1.61 -7.38
CA LEU A 107 -13.90 2.39 -7.51
C LEU A 107 -13.37 2.46 -8.95
N ILE A 108 -13.24 1.32 -9.65
CA ILE A 108 -12.75 1.32 -11.04
C ILE A 108 -13.80 1.89 -12.01
N PRO A 109 -15.09 1.53 -11.95
CA PRO A 109 -16.13 2.19 -12.76
C PRO A 109 -16.17 3.71 -12.61
N ASP A 110 -16.14 4.22 -11.39
CA ASP A 110 -16.21 5.66 -11.11
C ASP A 110 -14.91 6.38 -11.48
N LEU A 111 -13.75 5.72 -11.37
CA LEU A 111 -12.49 6.21 -11.91
C LEU A 111 -12.57 6.39 -13.43
N GLN A 112 -13.12 5.40 -14.16
CA GLN A 112 -13.36 5.49 -15.59
C GLN A 112 -14.38 6.61 -15.92
N GLY A 113 -15.38 6.79 -15.07
CA GLY A 113 -16.36 7.88 -15.12
C GLY A 113 -15.81 9.26 -14.72
N LYS A 114 -14.53 9.37 -14.35
CA LYS A 114 -13.85 10.61 -13.93
C LYS A 114 -14.48 11.27 -12.70
N GLN A 115 -15.07 10.49 -11.80
CA GLN A 115 -15.60 11.01 -10.54
C GLN A 115 -14.47 11.46 -9.61
N PHE A 116 -13.27 10.90 -9.79
CA PHE A 116 -12.02 11.27 -9.12
C PHE A 116 -10.83 11.04 -10.08
N ASP A 117 -9.65 11.47 -9.67
CA ASP A 117 -8.44 11.40 -10.51
C ASP A 117 -7.79 10.02 -10.47
N VAL A 118 -7.72 9.41 -9.28
CA VAL A 118 -7.15 8.09 -8.99
C VAL A 118 -7.98 7.36 -7.95
N ALA A 119 -7.84 6.03 -7.85
CA ALA A 119 -8.39 5.26 -6.73
C ALA A 119 -7.25 4.65 -5.90
N MET A 120 -7.33 4.78 -4.58
CA MET A 120 -6.39 4.20 -3.63
C MET A 120 -7.18 3.67 -2.44
N SER A 121 -7.33 2.35 -2.36
CA SER A 121 -8.16 1.64 -1.39
C SER A 121 -7.76 0.18 -1.34
N SER A 122 -6.49 -0.10 -1.02
CA SER A 122 -5.95 -1.46 -0.95
C SER A 122 -6.28 -2.31 -2.18
N ILE A 123 -6.33 -1.68 -3.36
CA ILE A 123 -6.75 -2.31 -4.60
C ILE A 123 -5.62 -3.21 -5.11
N SER A 124 -5.83 -4.52 -5.10
CA SER A 124 -4.84 -5.47 -5.66
C SER A 124 -4.62 -5.21 -7.16
N ASP A 125 -3.36 -5.06 -7.54
CA ASP A 125 -2.94 -5.06 -8.94
C ASP A 125 -3.00 -6.50 -9.47
N VAL A 126 -4.04 -6.79 -10.23
CA VAL A 126 -4.24 -8.08 -10.90
C VAL A 126 -4.56 -7.86 -12.37
N ARG A 127 -4.20 -8.83 -13.19
CA ARG A 127 -4.38 -8.78 -14.65
C ARG A 127 -5.81 -8.41 -15.05
N ALA A 128 -6.82 -8.99 -14.40
CA ALA A 128 -8.22 -8.73 -14.73
C ALA A 128 -8.56 -7.23 -14.61
N ARG A 129 -8.08 -6.55 -13.58
CA ARG A 129 -8.28 -5.10 -13.40
C ARG A 129 -7.47 -4.28 -14.39
N ARG A 130 -6.21 -4.69 -14.68
CA ARG A 130 -5.38 -4.01 -15.69
C ARG A 130 -5.99 -4.09 -17.09
N GLU A 131 -6.57 -5.22 -17.45
CA GLU A 131 -7.14 -5.44 -18.76
C GLU A 131 -8.64 -5.13 -18.82
N GLY A 132 -9.29 -4.85 -17.68
CA GLY A 132 -10.71 -4.56 -17.60
C GLY A 132 -11.59 -5.77 -17.89
N LEU A 133 -11.18 -6.96 -17.40
CA LEU A 133 -11.87 -8.22 -17.65
C LEU A 133 -12.91 -8.50 -16.55
N ASP A 134 -14.03 -9.11 -16.96
CA ASP A 134 -14.99 -9.73 -16.06
C ASP A 134 -14.55 -11.16 -15.64
N ALA A 135 -15.40 -11.84 -14.86
CA ALA A 135 -15.13 -13.19 -14.37
C ALA A 135 -15.02 -14.25 -15.49
N ASP A 136 -15.59 -13.97 -16.65
CA ASP A 136 -15.54 -14.84 -17.84
C ASP A 136 -14.33 -14.51 -18.74
N GLY A 137 -13.51 -13.55 -18.35
CA GLY A 137 -12.32 -13.09 -19.11
C GLY A 137 -12.67 -12.18 -20.28
N LYS A 138 -13.89 -11.66 -20.37
CA LYS A 138 -14.31 -10.72 -21.40
C LYS A 138 -13.99 -9.30 -20.98
N GLN A 139 -13.40 -8.52 -21.87
CA GLN A 139 -13.15 -7.11 -21.63
C GLN A 139 -14.45 -6.30 -21.58
N VAL A 140 -14.71 -5.67 -20.42
CA VAL A 140 -15.93 -4.87 -20.14
C VAL A 140 -15.65 -3.39 -19.94
N ASN A 141 -14.37 -3.02 -19.75
CA ASN A 141 -13.91 -1.64 -19.66
C ASN A 141 -12.46 -1.53 -20.15
N PRO A 142 -11.88 -0.31 -20.31
CA PRO A 142 -10.51 -0.13 -20.78
C PRO A 142 -9.41 -0.72 -19.87
N GLY A 143 -9.76 -1.10 -18.63
CA GLY A 143 -8.79 -1.43 -17.60
C GLY A 143 -8.10 -0.20 -17.01
N VAL A 144 -7.19 -0.43 -16.06
CA VAL A 144 -6.44 0.62 -15.38
C VAL A 144 -4.96 0.26 -15.32
N ASP A 145 -4.10 1.24 -15.12
CA ASP A 145 -2.73 1.03 -14.68
C ASP A 145 -2.66 1.17 -13.16
N PHE A 146 -1.66 0.53 -12.55
CA PHE A 146 -1.40 0.61 -11.13
C PHE A 146 -0.01 1.19 -10.84
N VAL A 147 0.09 1.95 -9.76
CA VAL A 147 1.36 2.30 -9.11
C VAL A 147 1.39 1.56 -7.78
N ASP A 148 2.17 0.51 -7.71
CA ASP A 148 2.21 -0.40 -6.56
C ASP A 148 2.96 0.22 -5.39
N TYR A 149 2.38 0.07 -4.18
CA TYR A 149 2.92 0.69 -2.98
C TYR A 149 2.94 -0.22 -1.74
N PHE A 150 2.34 -1.41 -1.79
CA PHE A 150 2.26 -2.34 -0.65
C PHE A 150 2.00 -3.75 -1.14
N ILE A 151 2.27 -4.79 -0.33
CA ILE A 151 2.05 -6.20 -0.71
C ILE A 151 1.24 -6.89 0.39
N ALA A 152 0.15 -7.56 0.02
CA ALA A 152 -0.64 -8.39 0.94
C ALA A 152 -1.14 -9.67 0.28
N GLY A 153 -1.34 -10.69 1.12
CA GLY A 153 -2.00 -11.93 0.73
C GLY A 153 -3.36 -12.08 1.40
N THR A 154 -4.25 -12.86 0.79
CA THR A 154 -5.56 -13.19 1.36
C THR A 154 -5.42 -14.17 2.51
N SER A 155 -6.17 -13.96 3.59
CA SER A 155 -6.23 -14.79 4.79
C SER A 155 -7.64 -15.29 5.06
N ILE A 156 -7.70 -16.38 5.82
CA ILE A 156 -8.95 -16.90 6.37
C ILE A 156 -9.07 -16.39 7.82
N ILE A 157 -10.16 -15.71 8.13
CA ILE A 157 -10.50 -15.29 9.48
C ILE A 157 -11.69 -16.12 9.99
N VAL A 158 -11.58 -16.60 11.22
CA VAL A 158 -12.59 -17.47 11.83
C VAL A 158 -12.95 -16.98 13.25
N PRO A 159 -14.05 -17.44 13.83
CA PRO A 159 -14.32 -17.21 15.26
C PRO A 159 -13.18 -17.74 16.13
N LYS A 160 -12.89 -17.04 17.22
CA LYS A 160 -11.82 -17.40 18.16
C LYS A 160 -11.92 -18.87 18.60
N GLY A 161 -10.76 -19.55 18.65
CA GLY A 161 -10.67 -20.97 18.94
C GLY A 161 -10.99 -21.88 17.76
N ASN A 162 -11.27 -21.32 16.58
CA ASN A 162 -11.52 -22.06 15.33
C ASN A 162 -12.41 -23.31 15.52
N PRO A 163 -13.67 -23.14 15.97
CA PRO A 163 -14.51 -24.26 16.38
C PRO A 163 -14.85 -25.23 15.24
N LYS A 164 -14.61 -24.84 13.99
CA LYS A 164 -14.85 -25.66 12.80
C LYS A 164 -13.57 -26.24 12.20
N GLY A 165 -12.41 -25.99 12.79
CA GLY A 165 -11.11 -26.53 12.38
C GLY A 165 -10.66 -26.10 10.97
N ILE A 166 -11.07 -24.92 10.51
CA ILE A 166 -10.76 -24.42 9.16
C ILE A 166 -9.31 -23.93 9.14
N ARG A 167 -8.48 -24.43 8.23
CA ARG A 167 -7.07 -24.05 8.07
C ARG A 167 -6.66 -23.81 6.62
N THR A 168 -7.45 -24.30 5.69
CA THR A 168 -7.20 -24.20 4.25
C THR A 168 -8.48 -23.80 3.52
N LEU A 169 -8.37 -23.41 2.25
CA LEU A 169 -9.54 -23.15 1.41
C LEU A 169 -10.40 -24.42 1.22
N ASP A 170 -9.79 -25.61 1.22
CA ASP A 170 -10.51 -26.88 1.07
C ASP A 170 -11.39 -27.18 2.29
N ASP A 171 -11.02 -26.71 3.47
CA ASP A 171 -11.84 -26.86 4.68
C ASP A 171 -13.13 -26.00 4.63
N LEU A 172 -13.24 -25.07 3.68
CA LEU A 172 -14.45 -24.30 3.44
C LEU A 172 -15.53 -25.11 2.70
N CYS A 173 -15.18 -26.24 2.08
CA CYS A 173 -16.12 -27.07 1.36
C CYS A 173 -17.21 -27.65 2.31
N GLY A 174 -18.48 -27.43 1.96
CA GLY A 174 -19.65 -27.76 2.80
C GLY A 174 -19.99 -26.67 3.83
N ARG A 175 -19.44 -25.49 3.70
CA ARG A 175 -19.63 -24.38 4.65
C ARG A 175 -20.06 -23.10 3.93
N THR A 176 -20.40 -22.07 4.70
CA THR A 176 -20.63 -20.71 4.23
C THR A 176 -19.40 -19.87 4.53
N VAL A 177 -18.95 -19.08 3.55
CA VAL A 177 -17.87 -18.09 3.68
C VAL A 177 -18.39 -16.71 3.28
N ALA A 178 -17.97 -15.66 3.99
CA ALA A 178 -18.36 -14.28 3.74
C ALA A 178 -17.16 -13.43 3.35
N PHE A 179 -17.32 -12.50 2.41
CA PHE A 179 -16.30 -11.56 1.96
C PHE A 179 -16.94 -10.35 1.27
N GLN A 180 -16.14 -9.30 1.05
CA GLN A 180 -16.60 -8.14 0.30
C GLN A 180 -16.63 -8.45 -1.20
N GLN A 181 -17.72 -8.09 -1.88
CA GLN A 181 -17.90 -8.30 -3.31
C GLN A 181 -16.91 -7.50 -4.16
N GLY A 182 -16.56 -8.02 -5.35
CA GLY A 182 -15.66 -7.36 -6.30
C GLY A 182 -14.19 -7.37 -5.89
N THR A 183 -13.84 -8.13 -4.85
CA THR A 183 -12.47 -8.29 -4.34
C THR A 183 -11.77 -9.51 -4.97
N THR A 184 -10.47 -9.63 -4.78
CA THR A 184 -9.73 -10.85 -5.12
C THR A 184 -10.17 -12.05 -4.28
N GLN A 185 -10.70 -11.82 -3.08
CA GLN A 185 -11.32 -12.84 -2.24
C GLN A 185 -12.55 -13.46 -2.90
N ASP A 186 -13.35 -12.64 -3.60
CA ASP A 186 -14.49 -13.14 -4.39
C ASP A 186 -14.04 -14.08 -5.51
N GLU A 187 -12.97 -13.72 -6.22
CA GLU A 187 -12.37 -14.58 -7.25
C GLU A 187 -11.82 -15.90 -6.66
N ILE A 188 -11.15 -15.83 -5.50
CA ILE A 188 -10.64 -17.03 -4.80
C ILE A 188 -11.79 -17.93 -4.41
N ALA A 189 -12.85 -17.40 -3.79
CA ALA A 189 -14.02 -18.16 -3.38
C ALA A 189 -14.78 -18.74 -4.58
N THR A 190 -14.90 -17.99 -5.67
CA THR A 190 -15.53 -18.47 -6.91
C THR A 190 -14.78 -19.67 -7.50
N ARG A 191 -13.43 -19.62 -7.54
CA ARG A 191 -12.64 -20.78 -7.95
C ARG A 191 -12.81 -21.98 -6.98
N GLN A 192 -12.89 -21.71 -5.68
CA GLN A 192 -13.05 -22.75 -4.66
C GLN A 192 -14.41 -23.46 -4.74
N ILE A 193 -15.48 -22.79 -5.21
CA ILE A 193 -16.78 -23.45 -5.48
C ILE A 193 -16.59 -24.64 -6.42
N ALA A 194 -15.85 -24.45 -7.53
CA ALA A 194 -15.59 -25.52 -8.50
C ALA A 194 -14.71 -26.65 -7.92
N VAL A 195 -13.77 -26.31 -7.03
CA VAL A 195 -12.93 -27.31 -6.32
C VAL A 195 -13.82 -28.14 -5.38
N CYS A 196 -14.65 -27.51 -4.58
CA CYS A 196 -15.54 -28.19 -3.63
C CYS A 196 -16.55 -29.09 -4.35
N ALA A 197 -17.13 -28.64 -5.47
CA ALA A 197 -18.07 -29.43 -6.26
C ALA A 197 -17.48 -30.77 -6.71
N ARG A 198 -16.18 -30.83 -7.06
CA ARG A 198 -15.50 -32.08 -7.43
C ARG A 198 -15.41 -33.08 -6.28
N THR A 199 -15.50 -32.63 -5.04
CA THR A 199 -15.52 -33.50 -3.84
C THR A 199 -16.93 -33.82 -3.36
N GLY A 200 -17.96 -33.44 -4.11
CA GLY A 200 -19.37 -33.62 -3.73
C GLY A 200 -19.85 -32.70 -2.59
N LYS A 201 -19.08 -31.67 -2.26
CA LYS A 201 -19.42 -30.68 -1.21
C LYS A 201 -19.72 -29.34 -1.86
N GLN A 202 -20.73 -28.64 -1.35
CA GLN A 202 -21.06 -27.29 -1.82
C GLN A 202 -20.41 -26.24 -0.93
N LEU A 203 -19.73 -25.25 -1.53
CA LEU A 203 -19.33 -24.02 -0.85
C LEU A 203 -20.41 -22.97 -1.07
N THR A 204 -20.99 -22.45 0.01
CA THR A 204 -21.90 -21.30 -0.04
C THR A 204 -21.10 -20.02 0.14
N VAL A 205 -21.34 -19.02 -0.70
CA VAL A 205 -20.63 -17.73 -0.64
C VAL A 205 -21.62 -16.61 -0.37
N HIS A 206 -21.29 -15.76 0.60
CA HIS A 206 -22.02 -14.53 0.89
C HIS A 206 -21.15 -13.33 0.47
N ARG A 207 -21.63 -12.62 -0.55
CA ARG A 207 -21.00 -11.40 -1.08
C ARG A 207 -21.64 -10.19 -0.43
N LEU A 208 -20.86 -9.45 0.34
CA LEU A 208 -21.32 -8.28 1.09
C LEU A 208 -20.77 -7.01 0.45
N ASP A 209 -21.44 -5.89 0.66
CA ASP A 209 -21.02 -4.58 0.16
C ASP A 209 -19.83 -3.99 0.95
N SER A 210 -19.48 -4.58 2.11
CA SER A 210 -18.31 -4.18 2.90
C SER A 210 -17.72 -5.36 3.68
N ASP A 211 -16.40 -5.27 3.98
CA ASP A 211 -15.70 -6.23 4.85
C ASP A 211 -16.31 -6.26 6.26
N ALA A 212 -16.70 -5.11 6.80
CA ALA A 212 -17.34 -5.04 8.11
C ALA A 212 -18.62 -5.88 8.20
N LYS A 213 -19.44 -5.92 7.13
CA LYS A 213 -20.63 -6.78 7.07
C LYS A 213 -20.24 -8.25 6.93
N ALA A 214 -19.19 -8.58 6.19
CA ALA A 214 -18.68 -9.95 6.10
C ALA A 214 -18.21 -10.46 7.48
N LEU A 215 -17.46 -9.66 8.24
CA LEU A 215 -17.06 -9.98 9.60
C LEU A 215 -18.25 -10.09 10.58
N ALA A 216 -19.30 -9.29 10.37
CA ALA A 216 -20.54 -9.40 11.16
C ALA A 216 -21.23 -10.76 10.94
N GLU A 217 -21.21 -11.31 9.73
CA GLU A 217 -21.75 -12.66 9.44
C GLU A 217 -20.94 -13.77 10.13
N VAL A 218 -19.61 -13.63 10.17
CA VAL A 218 -18.74 -14.56 10.92
C VAL A 218 -19.05 -14.46 12.41
N THR A 219 -19.28 -13.25 12.93
CA THR A 219 -19.64 -13.01 14.33
C THR A 219 -21.00 -13.63 14.67
N ALA A 220 -21.99 -13.51 13.79
CA ALA A 220 -23.33 -14.05 13.97
C ALA A 220 -23.38 -15.59 13.78
N GLY A 221 -22.30 -16.20 13.24
CA GLY A 221 -22.25 -17.63 12.94
C GLY A 221 -22.99 -18.03 11.67
N THR A 222 -23.49 -17.07 10.88
CA THR A 222 -24.12 -17.29 9.55
C THR A 222 -23.07 -17.64 8.50
N ALA A 223 -21.83 -17.16 8.66
CA ALA A 223 -20.66 -17.62 7.94
C ALA A 223 -19.71 -18.37 8.87
N ALA A 224 -19.11 -19.44 8.37
CA ALA A 224 -18.12 -20.23 9.10
C ALA A 224 -16.74 -19.55 9.15
N ALA A 225 -16.46 -18.73 8.14
CA ALA A 225 -15.22 -17.99 7.98
C ALA A 225 -15.43 -16.73 7.13
N GLY A 226 -14.53 -15.77 7.24
CA GLY A 226 -14.37 -14.66 6.31
C GLY A 226 -13.10 -14.81 5.49
N LEU A 227 -13.06 -14.16 4.32
CA LEU A 227 -11.86 -13.96 3.54
C LEU A 227 -11.60 -12.46 3.44
N ASN A 228 -10.41 -12.05 3.82
CA ASN A 228 -9.92 -10.68 3.67
C ASN A 228 -8.39 -10.66 3.65
N ASP A 229 -7.80 -9.51 3.38
CA ASP A 229 -6.35 -9.40 3.33
C ASP A 229 -5.72 -9.53 4.72
N PHE A 230 -4.52 -10.10 4.78
CA PHE A 230 -3.86 -10.42 6.05
C PHE A 230 -3.76 -9.25 7.02
N PRO A 231 -3.36 -8.01 6.62
CA PRO A 231 -3.29 -6.91 7.58
C PRO A 231 -4.65 -6.58 8.19
N VAL A 232 -5.74 -6.72 7.43
CA VAL A 232 -7.11 -6.48 7.89
C VAL A 232 -7.58 -7.60 8.81
N ALA A 233 -7.36 -8.86 8.42
CA ALA A 233 -7.65 -10.02 9.26
C ALA A 233 -6.91 -9.97 10.60
N ALA A 234 -5.62 -9.64 10.57
CA ALA A 234 -4.78 -9.52 11.76
C ALA A 234 -5.22 -8.37 12.67
N TYR A 235 -5.61 -7.23 12.08
CA TYR A 235 -6.16 -6.10 12.82
C TYR A 235 -7.49 -6.46 13.49
N ALA A 236 -8.43 -7.03 12.74
CA ALA A 236 -9.73 -7.47 13.27
C ALA A 236 -9.55 -8.50 14.40
N ALA A 237 -8.67 -9.50 14.22
CA ALA A 237 -8.37 -10.50 15.23
C ALA A 237 -7.77 -9.90 16.52
N LYS A 238 -7.03 -8.78 16.41
CA LYS A 238 -6.40 -8.12 17.54
C LYS A 238 -7.34 -7.14 18.27
N THR A 239 -8.23 -6.47 17.54
CA THR A 239 -8.94 -5.30 18.05
C THR A 239 -10.42 -5.56 18.36
N THR A 240 -11.08 -6.46 17.61
CA THR A 240 -12.51 -6.71 17.81
C THR A 240 -12.74 -7.37 19.17
N ASP A 241 -13.56 -6.72 20.01
CA ASP A 241 -13.83 -7.14 21.39
C ASP A 241 -12.56 -7.46 22.20
N GLY A 242 -11.52 -6.61 22.05
CA GLY A 242 -10.26 -6.79 22.75
C GLY A 242 -9.46 -8.03 22.32
N GLY A 243 -9.68 -8.54 21.10
CA GLY A 243 -8.98 -9.72 20.54
C GLY A 243 -9.61 -11.05 20.90
N SER A 244 -10.82 -11.04 21.46
CA SER A 244 -11.54 -12.27 21.85
C SER A 244 -12.47 -12.83 20.79
N ARG A 245 -12.73 -12.08 19.69
CA ARG A 245 -13.74 -12.42 18.71
C ARG A 245 -13.27 -13.34 17.58
N PHE A 246 -12.10 -13.04 17.02
CA PHE A 246 -11.58 -13.69 15.83
C PHE A 246 -10.17 -14.21 16.00
N GLU A 247 -9.77 -15.11 15.11
CA GLU A 247 -8.38 -15.47 14.85
C GLU A 247 -8.15 -15.66 13.35
N VAL A 248 -6.92 -15.38 12.91
CA VAL A 248 -6.45 -15.69 11.55
C VAL A 248 -5.95 -17.12 11.55
N THR A 249 -6.28 -17.88 10.53
CA THR A 249 -5.90 -19.28 10.42
C THR A 249 -5.31 -19.62 9.04
N GLY A 250 -4.50 -20.68 9.00
CA GLY A 250 -3.87 -21.14 7.78
C GLY A 250 -2.77 -20.22 7.24
N ALA A 251 -2.24 -20.59 6.09
CA ALA A 251 -1.28 -19.76 5.36
C ALA A 251 -2.04 -18.73 4.50
N GLN A 252 -1.41 -17.57 4.28
CA GLN A 252 -1.91 -16.61 3.30
C GLN A 252 -1.90 -17.24 1.90
N SER A 253 -2.99 -17.03 1.15
CA SER A 253 -3.06 -17.38 -0.27
C SER A 253 -2.84 -16.14 -1.12
N THR A 254 -2.30 -16.32 -2.32
CA THR A 254 -2.18 -15.30 -3.38
C THR A 254 -1.76 -13.91 -2.85
N SER A 255 -0.46 -13.66 -2.85
CA SER A 255 0.07 -12.33 -2.51
C SER A 255 0.10 -11.45 -3.75
N ASN A 256 -0.54 -10.28 -3.69
CA ASN A 256 -0.56 -9.29 -4.77
C ASN A 256 -0.13 -7.93 -4.25
N PRO A 257 0.48 -7.08 -5.09
CA PRO A 257 0.66 -5.68 -4.74
C PRO A 257 -0.70 -4.97 -4.61
N TYR A 258 -0.79 -4.00 -3.69
CA TYR A 258 -1.79 -2.94 -3.75
C TYR A 258 -1.23 -1.79 -4.58
N GLY A 259 -2.04 -1.26 -5.48
CA GLY A 259 -1.65 -0.16 -6.33
C GLY A 259 -2.65 0.99 -6.32
N ILE A 260 -2.13 2.18 -6.56
CA ILE A 260 -2.94 3.35 -6.89
C ILE A 260 -3.43 3.16 -8.32
N ALA A 261 -4.73 2.98 -8.52
CA ALA A 261 -5.33 2.79 -9.84
C ALA A 261 -5.45 4.12 -10.57
N VAL A 262 -4.97 4.14 -11.82
CA VAL A 262 -4.95 5.30 -12.72
C VAL A 262 -5.55 4.88 -14.05
N ARG A 263 -6.33 5.76 -14.70
CA ARG A 263 -6.81 5.48 -16.07
C ARG A 263 -5.64 5.34 -17.03
N LYS A 264 -5.70 4.38 -17.95
CA LYS A 264 -4.60 4.08 -18.89
C LYS A 264 -4.14 5.27 -19.75
N GLN A 265 -5.05 6.19 -20.06
CA GLN A 265 -4.69 7.40 -20.81
C GLN A 265 -3.97 8.46 -19.96
N ASP A 266 -4.00 8.37 -18.64
CA ASP A 266 -3.42 9.38 -17.73
C ASP A 266 -1.97 9.01 -17.36
N THR A 267 -1.16 8.66 -18.36
CA THR A 267 0.21 8.16 -18.19
C THR A 267 1.13 9.15 -17.47
N GLU A 268 0.96 10.46 -17.72
CA GLU A 268 1.74 11.51 -17.03
C GLU A 268 1.46 11.52 -15.53
N LEU A 269 0.20 11.34 -15.11
CA LEU A 269 -0.19 11.24 -13.70
C LEU A 269 0.36 9.95 -13.08
N ARG A 270 0.20 8.80 -13.75
CA ARG A 270 0.75 7.51 -13.31
C ARG A 270 2.26 7.61 -13.05
N ASP A 271 3.01 8.11 -14.03
CA ASP A 271 4.48 8.18 -13.94
C ASP A 271 4.96 9.18 -12.88
N THR A 272 4.18 10.24 -12.65
CA THR A 272 4.44 11.21 -11.59
C THR A 272 4.17 10.61 -10.22
N LEU A 273 3.07 9.87 -10.05
CA LEU A 273 2.75 9.15 -8.82
C LEU A 273 3.79 8.08 -8.50
N SER A 274 4.26 7.32 -9.50
CA SER A 274 5.32 6.33 -9.31
C SER A 274 6.58 6.96 -8.73
N LYS A 275 7.00 8.12 -9.25
CA LYS A 275 8.16 8.86 -8.70
C LYS A 275 7.89 9.40 -7.29
N ALA A 276 6.67 9.85 -7.01
CA ALA A 276 6.30 10.35 -5.69
C ALA A 276 6.31 9.22 -4.65
N VAL A 277 5.79 8.03 -4.98
CA VAL A 277 5.85 6.84 -4.11
C VAL A 277 7.31 6.42 -3.87
N ASP A 278 8.15 6.37 -4.91
CA ASP A 278 9.58 6.09 -4.77
C ASP A 278 10.28 7.10 -3.85
N GLN A 279 9.95 8.36 -3.97
CA GLN A 279 10.51 9.41 -3.12
C GLN A 279 10.07 9.25 -1.67
N LEU A 280 8.80 8.88 -1.44
CA LEU A 280 8.27 8.64 -0.10
C LEU A 280 8.98 7.44 0.56
N ILE A 281 9.21 6.35 -0.18
CA ILE A 281 9.94 5.17 0.28
C ILE A 281 11.38 5.54 0.65
N ARG A 282 12.11 6.19 -0.26
CA ARG A 282 13.51 6.57 -0.04
C ARG A 282 13.69 7.60 1.08
N GLY A 283 12.69 8.44 1.30
CA GLY A 283 12.68 9.45 2.37
C GLY A 283 12.47 8.88 3.77
N GLY A 284 12.11 7.61 3.90
CA GLY A 284 11.86 6.92 5.16
C GLY A 284 10.56 7.34 5.87
N GLU A 285 9.75 8.20 5.28
CA GLU A 285 8.43 8.55 5.82
C GLU A 285 7.44 7.38 5.60
N TYR A 286 7.57 6.70 4.48
CA TYR A 286 6.83 5.49 4.17
C TYR A 286 6.94 4.45 5.29
N ASP A 287 8.16 4.09 5.69
CA ASP A 287 8.41 3.10 6.74
C ASP A 287 7.80 3.51 8.09
N LYS A 288 7.86 4.82 8.42
CA LYS A 288 7.24 5.35 9.65
C LYS A 288 5.72 5.20 9.64
N ILE A 289 5.09 5.45 8.49
CA ILE A 289 3.64 5.29 8.33
C ILE A 289 3.26 3.81 8.46
N LEU A 290 3.97 2.90 7.79
CA LEU A 290 3.73 1.46 7.91
C LEU A 290 3.90 0.95 9.34
N ALA A 291 4.96 1.38 10.02
CA ALA A 291 5.22 1.01 11.41
C ALA A 291 4.12 1.49 12.36
N LYS A 292 3.61 2.71 12.17
CA LYS A 292 2.49 3.26 12.94
C LYS A 292 1.25 2.37 12.87
N TRP A 293 0.96 1.83 11.69
CA TRP A 293 -0.19 0.95 11.45
C TRP A 293 0.13 -0.54 11.72
N ASN A 294 1.37 -0.85 12.11
CA ASN A 294 1.84 -2.23 12.37
C ASN A 294 1.69 -3.16 11.15
N VAL A 295 1.97 -2.64 9.96
CA VAL A 295 1.85 -3.36 8.69
C VAL A 295 3.16 -3.39 7.88
N SER A 296 4.30 -3.17 8.53
CA SER A 296 5.63 -3.12 7.88
C SER A 296 5.99 -4.40 7.11
N ALA A 297 5.35 -5.54 7.41
CA ALA A 297 5.58 -6.80 6.69
C ALA A 297 5.17 -6.74 5.21
N GLY A 298 4.28 -5.82 4.84
CA GLY A 298 3.85 -5.61 3.45
C GLY A 298 4.61 -4.50 2.72
N ALA A 299 5.75 -4.02 3.25
CA ALA A 299 6.49 -2.92 2.67
C ALA A 299 7.00 -3.24 1.26
N ALA A 300 6.73 -2.33 0.31
CA ALA A 300 7.34 -2.34 -1.01
C ALA A 300 8.76 -1.75 -0.95
N GLN A 301 9.68 -2.28 -1.75
CA GLN A 301 11.06 -1.78 -1.84
C GLN A 301 11.18 -0.53 -2.72
N ASN A 302 10.31 -0.42 -3.70
CA ASN A 302 10.19 0.69 -4.66
C ASN A 302 8.80 0.66 -5.27
N ALA A 303 8.39 1.77 -5.88
CA ALA A 303 7.18 1.80 -6.68
C ALA A 303 7.40 0.99 -7.98
N VAL A 304 6.42 0.17 -8.32
CA VAL A 304 6.39 -0.56 -9.60
C VAL A 304 5.11 -0.19 -10.32
N VAL A 305 5.19 -0.05 -11.64
CA VAL A 305 3.98 0.15 -12.46
C VAL A 305 3.56 -1.20 -12.99
N ASN A 306 2.31 -1.62 -12.68
CA ASN A 306 1.74 -2.88 -13.15
C ASN A 306 2.57 -4.12 -12.76
N GLY A 307 3.07 -4.17 -11.52
CA GLY A 307 3.94 -5.25 -11.03
C GLY A 307 3.19 -6.50 -10.55
N GLY A 308 1.85 -6.48 -10.51
CA GLY A 308 1.02 -7.61 -10.12
C GLY A 308 1.00 -8.76 -11.15
N ILE A 309 0.47 -9.91 -10.75
CA ILE A 309 0.39 -11.14 -11.57
C ILE A 309 -0.98 -11.29 -12.23
#